data_5ea8aace21f763bc853161923fc860cb
#
_entry.id   5ea8aace21f763bc853161923fc860cb
#
_cell.length_a   1.000
_cell.length_b   1.000
_cell.length_c   1.000
_cell.angle_alpha   90.00
_cell.angle_beta   90.00
_cell.angle_gamma   90.00
#
_symmetry.space_group_name_H-M   'P 1'
#
loop_
_entity.id
_entity.type
_entity.pdbx_description
1 polymer ?
#
loop_
_entity_poly.entity_id
_entity_poly.type
_entity_poly.pdbx_seq_one_letter_code
_entity_poly.pdbx_strand_id
1 'polypeptide(L)'
;MVEIVGIRMLIGLLIGIALLIFLVLKTKVQAFLALILSTVVVGVIGGMPLAATDIVNAAGETKTGASIINSITGGFGGTLGSIGIIIGFGVMMGQIFEVSGAAKRMAYTFLKLFGKGKEEEALALTGFLVSIPIFCDSGFVVLSPIAKALSRTTKKSVISLGVALAAGLVITHSLVPPTPGPLGVCGIFNIDVGIFILLTIVLALPMAIACIIYARKYLAKKFYRIPDEEGNIIEQPYQAPDYESAFHMDMTGVPSAFASFLPLLLPIVLILINTVASALKASGLFWQILIFLGQPIVAVGIGLLVAIFTLGRPFSRDTILHEMEKGMASAGIIMLVTGGGGALGRIITDSGLGGYIANGLAGTAIPLILLPLVISTLMRFVQGSGTVAMTTAASITAPILIASGTVSPMLGAIACCVGSLFFGYFNDSYFWVVNRTLGVSEAKEQLKIWSVTSTIAWAVGVVEVLILSIFMH
;
A
#
# COMPACT_ATOMS: atom_id res chain seq x y z
N MET A 1 20.25 1.26 36.12
CA MET A 1 19.02 2.04 35.91
C MET A 1 18.52 1.97 34.46
N VAL A 2 19.37 2.24 33.48
CA VAL A 2 18.96 2.19 32.03
C VAL A 2 18.46 0.79 31.60
N GLU A 3 19.07 -0.28 32.09
CA GLU A 3 18.71 -1.66 31.77
C GLU A 3 17.33 -2.07 32.34
N ILE A 4 17.00 -1.66 33.56
CA ILE A 4 15.69 -1.92 34.18
C ILE A 4 14.59 -1.14 33.50
N VAL A 5 14.86 0.09 33.07
CA VAL A 5 13.91 0.90 32.29
C VAL A 5 13.66 0.29 30.93
N GLY A 6 14.71 -0.21 30.23
CA GLY A 6 14.61 -0.87 28.94
C GLY A 6 13.75 -2.14 28.98
N ILE A 7 13.97 -3.03 29.96
CA ILE A 7 13.17 -4.26 30.15
C ILE A 7 11.70 -3.91 30.42
N ARG A 8 11.44 -2.92 31.27
CA ARG A 8 10.09 -2.46 31.59
C ARG A 8 9.35 -1.95 30.32
N MET A 9 10.04 -1.17 29.50
CA MET A 9 9.50 -0.69 28.23
C MET A 9 9.26 -1.85 27.23
N LEU A 10 10.16 -2.83 27.17
CA LEU A 10 9.97 -4.02 26.32
C LEU A 10 8.73 -4.81 26.75
N ILE A 11 8.53 -5.02 28.05
CA ILE A 11 7.32 -5.66 28.59
C ILE A 11 6.09 -4.83 28.22
N GLY A 12 6.14 -3.51 28.35
CA GLY A 12 5.08 -2.58 27.95
C GLY A 12 4.73 -2.73 26.46
N LEU A 13 5.74 -2.81 25.58
CA LEU A 13 5.53 -3.02 24.15
C LEU A 13 4.87 -4.37 23.86
N LEU A 14 5.36 -5.46 24.46
CA LEU A 14 4.78 -6.79 24.25
C LEU A 14 3.32 -6.87 24.72
N ILE A 15 3.00 -6.29 25.88
CA ILE A 15 1.63 -6.21 26.39
C ILE A 15 0.78 -5.31 25.48
N GLY A 16 1.31 -4.17 25.03
CA GLY A 16 0.61 -3.28 24.11
C GLY A 16 0.28 -3.94 22.76
N ILE A 17 1.23 -4.69 22.18
CA ILE A 17 0.99 -5.48 20.95
C ILE A 17 -0.05 -6.59 21.21
N ALA A 18 0.07 -7.32 22.30
CA ALA A 18 -0.91 -8.34 22.67
C ALA A 18 -2.31 -7.75 22.85
N LEU A 19 -2.42 -6.58 23.50
CA LEU A 19 -3.66 -5.83 23.65
C LEU A 19 -4.22 -5.37 22.29
N LEU A 20 -3.38 -4.83 21.41
CA LEU A 20 -3.77 -4.44 20.04
C LEU A 20 -4.41 -5.62 19.31
N ILE A 21 -3.73 -6.76 19.30
CA ILE A 21 -4.21 -8.00 18.66
C ILE A 21 -5.52 -8.46 19.29
N PHE A 22 -5.60 -8.47 20.61
CA PHE A 22 -6.82 -8.86 21.34
C PHE A 22 -8.02 -7.95 21.02
N LEU A 23 -7.81 -6.62 21.05
CA LEU A 23 -8.86 -5.65 20.76
C LEU A 23 -9.37 -5.79 19.33
N VAL A 24 -8.49 -5.94 18.36
CA VAL A 24 -8.88 -6.07 16.95
C VAL A 24 -9.57 -7.41 16.68
N LEU A 25 -9.05 -8.54 17.22
CA LEU A 25 -9.58 -9.87 16.91
C LEU A 25 -10.83 -10.25 17.69
N LYS A 26 -10.89 -9.93 18.98
CA LYS A 26 -11.91 -10.46 19.90
C LYS A 26 -13.02 -9.46 20.22
N THR A 27 -12.70 -8.16 20.27
CA THR A 27 -13.66 -7.17 20.77
C THR A 27 -14.29 -6.31 19.66
N LYS A 28 -13.91 -6.52 18.40
CA LYS A 28 -14.35 -5.73 17.24
C LYS A 28 -14.08 -4.21 17.38
N VAL A 29 -13.12 -3.83 18.22
CA VAL A 29 -12.67 -2.45 18.36
C VAL A 29 -11.94 -2.03 17.08
N GLN A 30 -12.26 -0.84 16.60
CA GLN A 30 -11.68 -0.29 15.39
C GLN A 30 -10.16 -0.08 15.55
N ALA A 31 -9.38 -0.36 14.48
CA ALA A 31 -7.91 -0.42 14.52
C ALA A 31 -7.24 0.86 15.06
N PHE A 32 -7.78 2.04 14.74
CA PHE A 32 -7.25 3.31 15.25
C PHE A 32 -7.40 3.40 16.78
N LEU A 33 -8.59 3.10 17.31
CA LEU A 33 -8.82 3.13 18.76
C LEU A 33 -7.95 2.09 19.47
N ALA A 34 -7.82 0.89 18.90
CA ALA A 34 -6.95 -0.16 19.43
C ALA A 34 -5.48 0.27 19.45
N LEU A 35 -5.00 0.97 18.41
CA LEU A 35 -3.65 1.53 18.36
C LEU A 35 -3.42 2.58 19.45
N ILE A 36 -4.33 3.53 19.62
CA ILE A 36 -4.18 4.59 20.64
C ILE A 36 -4.20 3.99 22.05
N LEU A 37 -5.16 3.09 22.35
CA LEU A 37 -5.20 2.42 23.65
C LEU A 37 -3.92 1.63 23.94
N SER A 38 -3.44 0.87 22.96
CA SER A 38 -2.19 0.13 23.09
C SER A 38 -1.00 1.05 23.29
N THR A 39 -0.95 2.19 22.59
CA THR A 39 0.10 3.20 22.74
C THR A 39 0.14 3.78 24.15
N VAL A 40 -1.03 4.09 24.73
CA VAL A 40 -1.13 4.53 26.13
C VAL A 40 -0.62 3.46 27.07
N VAL A 41 -1.03 2.19 26.88
CA VAL A 41 -0.59 1.07 27.72
C VAL A 41 0.93 0.86 27.64
N VAL A 42 1.52 0.94 26.44
CA VAL A 42 3.00 0.90 26.27
C VAL A 42 3.67 1.98 27.10
N GLY A 43 3.20 3.22 26.98
CA GLY A 43 3.77 4.35 27.72
C GLY A 43 3.65 4.21 29.24
N VAL A 44 2.46 3.84 29.73
CA VAL A 44 2.18 3.68 31.18
C VAL A 44 3.01 2.55 31.79
N ILE A 45 2.94 1.35 31.20
CA ILE A 45 3.70 0.18 31.71
C ILE A 45 5.20 0.45 31.59
N GLY A 46 5.62 1.08 30.49
CA GLY A 46 7.01 1.49 30.28
C GLY A 46 7.54 2.52 31.26
N GLY A 47 6.65 3.20 31.99
CA GLY A 47 7.02 4.21 32.99
C GLY A 47 7.35 5.58 32.41
N MET A 48 6.81 5.91 31.24
CA MET A 48 6.91 7.26 30.69
C MET A 48 6.13 8.26 31.54
N PRO A 49 6.59 9.54 31.64
CA PRO A 49 5.87 10.57 32.36
C PRO A 49 4.43 10.74 31.85
N LEU A 50 3.45 10.79 32.75
CA LEU A 50 2.04 11.02 32.38
C LEU A 50 1.80 12.47 31.96
N ALA A 51 2.48 13.41 32.60
CA ALA A 51 2.42 14.84 32.30
C ALA A 51 3.79 15.35 31.84
N ALA A 52 3.78 16.32 30.94
CA ALA A 52 5.00 16.99 30.53
C ALA A 52 5.59 17.79 31.69
N THR A 53 6.89 17.63 31.89
CA THR A 53 7.68 18.49 32.78
C THR A 53 8.59 19.33 31.90
N ASP A 54 8.66 20.62 32.21
CA ASP A 54 9.58 21.50 31.50
C ASP A 54 11.01 21.17 31.98
N ILE A 55 11.87 20.87 31.06
CA ILE A 55 13.29 20.60 31.27
C ILE A 55 14.06 21.83 30.81
N VAL A 56 14.75 22.49 31.72
CA VAL A 56 15.68 23.59 31.41
C VAL A 56 17.00 22.96 30.98
N ASN A 57 17.45 23.20 29.75
CA ASN A 57 18.75 22.71 29.29
C ASN A 57 19.91 23.55 29.89
N ALA A 58 21.14 23.10 29.71
CA ALA A 58 22.33 23.78 30.19
C ALA A 58 22.52 25.22 29.62
N ALA A 59 21.81 25.57 28.56
CA ALA A 59 21.80 26.90 27.95
C ALA A 59 20.66 27.80 28.53
N GLY A 60 19.88 27.33 29.50
CA GLY A 60 18.75 28.07 30.07
C GLY A 60 17.46 28.05 29.23
N GLU A 61 17.40 27.27 28.15
CA GLU A 61 16.19 27.15 27.34
C GLU A 61 15.25 26.10 27.95
N THR A 62 14.00 26.48 28.13
CA THR A 62 12.94 25.57 28.57
C THR A 62 12.44 24.71 27.41
N LYS A 63 12.63 23.41 27.52
CA LYS A 63 12.13 22.44 26.57
C LYS A 63 11.08 21.54 27.22
N THR A 64 9.92 21.44 26.66
CA THR A 64 8.87 20.53 27.14
C THR A 64 9.36 19.08 27.04
N GLY A 65 9.47 18.40 28.15
CA GLY A 65 9.91 17.01 28.22
C GLY A 65 8.94 16.05 27.57
N ALA A 66 9.44 14.89 27.19
CA ALA A 66 8.60 13.83 26.64
C ALA A 66 7.60 13.34 27.68
N SER A 67 6.32 13.29 27.34
CA SER A 67 5.26 12.65 28.10
C SER A 67 4.41 11.78 27.18
N ILE A 68 3.62 10.87 27.75
CA ILE A 68 2.75 10.00 26.97
C ILE A 68 1.86 10.82 26.01
N ILE A 69 1.22 11.88 26.51
CA ILE A 69 0.31 12.70 25.71
C ILE A 69 1.05 13.48 24.63
N ASN A 70 2.20 14.10 24.95
CA ASN A 70 2.98 14.87 23.98
C ASN A 70 3.56 13.95 22.90
N SER A 71 4.00 12.74 23.24
CA SER A 71 4.48 11.76 22.27
C SER A 71 3.35 11.27 21.36
N ILE A 72 2.15 11.03 21.91
CA ILE A 72 0.98 10.65 21.12
C ILE A 72 0.60 11.75 20.13
N THR A 73 0.38 12.98 20.63
CA THR A 73 -0.06 14.10 19.78
C THR A 73 1.00 14.52 18.78
N GLY A 74 2.27 14.57 19.20
CA GLY A 74 3.40 14.88 18.32
C GLY A 74 3.65 13.83 17.24
N GLY A 75 3.55 12.54 17.58
CA GLY A 75 3.69 11.44 16.63
C GLY A 75 2.53 11.37 15.63
N PHE A 76 1.30 11.51 16.12
CA PHE A 76 0.09 11.57 15.30
C PHE A 76 0.14 12.75 14.32
N GLY A 77 0.34 13.98 14.85
CA GLY A 77 0.36 15.19 14.04
C GLY A 77 1.54 15.24 13.08
N GLY A 78 2.74 14.82 13.50
CA GLY A 78 3.93 14.77 12.65
C GLY A 78 3.75 13.85 11.45
N THR A 79 3.19 12.66 11.68
CA THR A 79 2.93 11.70 10.59
C THR A 79 1.86 12.24 9.63
N LEU A 80 0.73 12.75 10.13
CA LEU A 80 -0.30 13.32 9.25
C LEU A 80 0.18 14.59 8.55
N GLY A 81 1.00 15.42 9.19
CA GLY A 81 1.60 16.60 8.58
C GLY A 81 2.47 16.26 7.37
N SER A 82 3.19 15.15 7.42
CA SER A 82 4.08 14.73 6.33
C SER A 82 3.36 14.13 5.12
N ILE A 83 2.27 13.37 5.33
CA ILE A 83 1.65 12.57 4.26
C ILE A 83 0.15 12.77 4.09
N GLY A 84 -0.57 13.35 5.06
CA GLY A 84 -2.03 13.42 5.05
C GLY A 84 -2.58 14.18 3.83
N ILE A 85 -1.94 15.28 3.42
CA ILE A 85 -2.34 16.06 2.24
C ILE A 85 -2.20 15.22 0.97
N ILE A 86 -1.10 14.47 0.84
CA ILE A 86 -0.83 13.65 -0.35
C ILE A 86 -1.85 12.51 -0.44
N ILE A 87 -2.18 11.87 0.71
CA ILE A 87 -3.24 10.86 0.78
C ILE A 87 -4.58 11.46 0.32
N GLY A 88 -4.94 12.64 0.83
CA GLY A 88 -6.17 13.33 0.44
C GLY A 88 -6.25 13.59 -1.07
N PHE A 89 -5.21 14.15 -1.67
CA PHE A 89 -5.15 14.39 -3.11
C PHE A 89 -5.19 13.10 -3.93
N GLY A 90 -4.48 12.06 -3.49
CA GLY A 90 -4.44 10.76 -4.16
C GLY A 90 -5.81 10.10 -4.24
N VAL A 91 -6.58 10.07 -3.13
CA VAL A 91 -7.92 9.45 -3.11
C VAL A 91 -8.95 10.24 -3.91
N MET A 92 -8.89 11.59 -3.89
CA MET A 92 -9.74 12.43 -4.73
C MET A 92 -9.47 12.17 -6.22
N MET A 93 -8.20 12.09 -6.62
CA MET A 93 -7.79 11.74 -7.98
C MET A 93 -8.30 10.34 -8.36
N GLY A 94 -8.20 9.37 -7.46
CA GLY A 94 -8.68 8.01 -7.66
C GLY A 94 -10.16 7.93 -8.00
N GLN A 95 -11.02 8.69 -7.31
CA GLN A 95 -12.46 8.75 -7.60
C GLN A 95 -12.76 9.35 -8.99
N ILE A 96 -12.00 10.38 -9.42
CA ILE A 96 -12.15 10.96 -10.76
C ILE A 96 -11.76 9.92 -11.85
N PHE A 97 -10.71 9.13 -11.61
CA PHE A 97 -10.34 8.02 -12.51
C PHE A 97 -11.44 6.96 -12.63
N GLU A 98 -12.09 6.64 -11.51
CA GLU A 98 -13.16 5.65 -11.44
C GLU A 98 -14.36 6.07 -12.28
N VAL A 99 -14.92 7.27 -12.02
CA VAL A 99 -16.13 7.75 -12.70
C VAL A 99 -15.91 8.12 -14.17
N SER A 100 -14.72 8.55 -14.56
CA SER A 100 -14.40 8.97 -15.93
C SER A 100 -14.23 7.85 -16.93
N GLY A 101 -14.05 6.60 -16.46
CA GLY A 101 -13.70 5.47 -17.32
C GLY A 101 -12.23 5.47 -17.80
N ALA A 102 -11.36 6.30 -17.20
CA ALA A 102 -9.94 6.34 -17.53
C ALA A 102 -9.26 4.98 -17.35
N ALA A 103 -9.59 4.24 -16.28
CA ALA A 103 -9.12 2.89 -16.02
C ALA A 103 -9.47 1.91 -17.16
N LYS A 104 -10.69 2.02 -17.72
CA LYS A 104 -11.14 1.22 -18.89
C LYS A 104 -10.30 1.54 -20.13
N ARG A 105 -9.97 2.82 -20.37
CA ARG A 105 -9.10 3.23 -21.48
C ARG A 105 -7.69 2.66 -21.33
N MET A 106 -7.14 2.68 -20.14
CA MET A 106 -5.82 2.14 -19.86
C MET A 106 -5.77 0.63 -20.16
N ALA A 107 -6.77 -0.13 -19.69
CA ALA A 107 -6.89 -1.56 -19.97
C ALA A 107 -6.94 -1.85 -21.47
N TYR A 108 -7.76 -1.14 -22.22
CA TYR A 108 -7.86 -1.29 -23.67
C TYR A 108 -6.54 -0.98 -24.39
N THR A 109 -5.82 0.05 -23.92
CA THR A 109 -4.52 0.42 -24.49
C THR A 109 -3.50 -0.70 -24.32
N PHE A 110 -3.44 -1.31 -23.13
CA PHE A 110 -2.52 -2.43 -22.89
C PHE A 110 -2.92 -3.71 -23.62
N LEU A 111 -4.20 -4.00 -23.72
CA LEU A 111 -4.67 -5.13 -24.53
C LEU A 111 -4.22 -5.01 -26.00
N LYS A 112 -4.30 -3.81 -26.56
CA LYS A 112 -3.78 -3.55 -27.91
C LYS A 112 -2.25 -3.66 -27.99
N LEU A 113 -1.54 -3.20 -26.98
CA LEU A 113 -0.07 -3.21 -26.95
C LEU A 113 0.49 -4.63 -26.83
N PHE A 114 -0.06 -5.46 -25.95
CA PHE A 114 0.42 -6.82 -25.71
C PHE A 114 -0.04 -7.80 -26.80
N GLY A 115 -1.17 -7.53 -27.44
CA GLY A 115 -1.73 -8.39 -28.50
C GLY A 115 -2.42 -9.64 -27.98
N LYS A 116 -2.80 -10.51 -28.93
CA LYS A 116 -3.55 -11.74 -28.67
C LYS A 116 -2.74 -12.75 -27.84
N GLY A 117 -3.39 -13.43 -26.92
CA GLY A 117 -2.79 -14.47 -26.08
C GLY A 117 -2.09 -13.98 -24.80
N LYS A 118 -1.96 -12.66 -24.62
CA LYS A 118 -1.31 -12.03 -23.46
C LYS A 118 -2.27 -11.17 -22.64
N GLU A 119 -3.53 -11.61 -22.54
CA GLU A 119 -4.59 -10.85 -21.86
C GLU A 119 -4.34 -10.79 -20.35
N GLU A 120 -3.76 -11.84 -19.74
CA GLU A 120 -3.38 -11.85 -18.33
C GLU A 120 -2.29 -10.81 -18.04
N GLU A 121 -1.27 -10.73 -18.88
CA GLU A 121 -0.20 -9.75 -18.79
C GLU A 121 -0.74 -8.31 -18.92
N ALA A 122 -1.62 -8.10 -19.91
CA ALA A 122 -2.24 -6.79 -20.14
C ALA A 122 -3.11 -6.35 -18.96
N LEU A 123 -3.91 -7.26 -18.40
CA LEU A 123 -4.75 -6.97 -17.24
C LEU A 123 -3.92 -6.76 -15.96
N ALA A 124 -2.86 -7.54 -15.76
CA ALA A 124 -1.96 -7.35 -14.62
C ALA A 124 -1.28 -5.97 -14.68
N LEU A 125 -0.77 -5.57 -15.86
CA LEU A 125 -0.17 -4.24 -16.03
C LEU A 125 -1.22 -3.12 -15.90
N THR A 126 -2.45 -3.36 -16.37
CA THR A 126 -3.55 -2.42 -16.15
C THR A 126 -3.81 -2.25 -14.65
N GLY A 127 -3.95 -3.34 -13.92
CA GLY A 127 -4.12 -3.33 -12.47
C GLY A 127 -2.97 -2.62 -11.78
N PHE A 128 -1.74 -2.91 -12.20
CA PHE A 128 -0.53 -2.28 -11.68
C PHE A 128 -0.60 -0.74 -11.78
N LEU A 129 -0.90 -0.20 -12.94
CA LEU A 129 -0.92 1.25 -13.13
C LEU A 129 -2.17 1.91 -12.55
N VAL A 130 -3.33 1.26 -12.67
CA VAL A 130 -4.59 1.81 -12.15
C VAL A 130 -4.58 1.87 -10.63
N SER A 131 -3.91 0.95 -9.94
CA SER A 131 -3.86 0.95 -8.48
C SER A 131 -2.94 2.03 -7.89
N ILE A 132 -2.18 2.74 -8.69
CA ILE A 132 -1.37 3.88 -8.18
C ILE A 132 -2.28 4.97 -7.57
N PRO A 133 -3.34 5.47 -8.25
CA PRO A 133 -4.27 6.44 -7.67
C PRO A 133 -5.51 5.82 -7.03
N ILE A 134 -5.85 4.56 -7.32
CA ILE A 134 -7.12 3.93 -6.92
C ILE A 134 -6.87 2.80 -5.94
N PHE A 135 -7.74 2.63 -4.94
CA PHE A 135 -7.71 1.45 -4.07
C PHE A 135 -7.93 0.16 -4.87
N CYS A 136 -7.21 -0.89 -4.53
CA CYS A 136 -7.30 -2.17 -5.24
C CYS A 136 -8.73 -2.74 -5.28
N ASP A 137 -9.52 -2.58 -4.21
CA ASP A 137 -10.93 -2.99 -4.13
C ASP A 137 -11.76 -2.32 -5.23
N SER A 138 -11.77 -0.97 -5.28
CA SER A 138 -12.49 -0.19 -6.28
C SER A 138 -11.96 -0.47 -7.68
N GLY A 139 -10.65 -0.48 -7.86
CA GLY A 139 -10.01 -0.78 -9.15
C GLY A 139 -10.44 -2.14 -9.70
N PHE A 140 -10.55 -3.16 -8.84
CA PHE A 140 -11.01 -4.48 -9.26
C PHE A 140 -12.48 -4.50 -9.69
N VAL A 141 -13.36 -3.85 -8.92
CA VAL A 141 -14.79 -3.75 -9.27
C VAL A 141 -14.96 -3.06 -10.62
N VAL A 142 -14.28 -1.93 -10.84
CA VAL A 142 -14.36 -1.15 -12.09
C VAL A 142 -13.81 -1.89 -13.30
N LEU A 143 -12.73 -2.67 -13.12
CA LEU A 143 -12.04 -3.35 -14.23
C LEU A 143 -12.49 -4.80 -14.45
N SER A 144 -13.12 -5.44 -13.49
CA SER A 144 -13.58 -6.83 -13.59
C SER A 144 -14.55 -7.09 -14.76
N PRO A 145 -15.45 -6.16 -15.18
CA PRO A 145 -16.26 -6.34 -16.38
C PRO A 145 -15.42 -6.55 -17.64
N ILE A 146 -14.22 -5.94 -17.72
CA ILE A 146 -13.30 -6.13 -18.84
C ILE A 146 -12.75 -7.55 -18.84
N ALA A 147 -12.32 -8.06 -17.68
CA ALA A 147 -11.86 -9.44 -17.55
C ALA A 147 -12.98 -10.44 -17.92
N LYS A 148 -14.24 -10.17 -17.53
CA LYS A 148 -15.41 -10.98 -17.91
C LYS A 148 -15.68 -10.93 -19.41
N ALA A 149 -15.65 -9.76 -20.03
CA ALA A 149 -15.85 -9.60 -21.48
C ALA A 149 -14.76 -10.33 -22.27
N LEU A 150 -13.49 -10.19 -21.87
CA LEU A 150 -12.37 -10.91 -22.47
C LEU A 150 -12.53 -12.43 -22.33
N SER A 151 -12.95 -12.90 -21.17
CA SER A 151 -13.19 -14.33 -20.93
C SER A 151 -14.21 -14.90 -21.90
N ARG A 152 -15.31 -14.19 -22.15
CA ARG A 152 -16.35 -14.60 -23.12
C ARG A 152 -15.81 -14.70 -24.54
N THR A 153 -15.05 -13.69 -24.98
CA THR A 153 -14.56 -13.60 -26.36
C THR A 153 -13.38 -14.53 -26.60
N THR A 154 -12.42 -14.61 -25.70
CA THR A 154 -11.20 -15.42 -25.87
C THR A 154 -11.33 -16.86 -25.39
N LYS A 155 -12.45 -17.21 -24.75
CA LYS A 155 -12.63 -18.51 -24.06
C LYS A 155 -11.54 -18.82 -23.01
N LYS A 156 -10.85 -17.81 -22.51
CA LYS A 156 -9.97 -17.95 -21.35
C LYS A 156 -10.78 -17.93 -20.05
N SER A 157 -10.34 -18.68 -19.04
CA SER A 157 -11.01 -18.66 -17.72
C SER A 157 -11.03 -17.26 -17.12
N VAL A 158 -12.21 -16.81 -16.70
CA VAL A 158 -12.36 -15.55 -15.98
C VAL A 158 -11.56 -15.53 -14.68
N ILE A 159 -11.30 -16.71 -14.10
CA ILE A 159 -10.48 -16.84 -12.90
C ILE A 159 -9.03 -16.43 -13.18
N SER A 160 -8.42 -16.90 -14.29
CA SER A 160 -7.04 -16.51 -14.60
C SER A 160 -6.92 -15.02 -14.93
N LEU A 161 -7.84 -14.49 -15.71
CA LEU A 161 -7.86 -13.08 -16.11
C LEU A 161 -8.11 -12.17 -14.91
N GLY A 162 -9.10 -12.52 -14.07
CA GLY A 162 -9.42 -11.74 -12.87
C GLY A 162 -8.32 -11.78 -11.82
N VAL A 163 -7.68 -12.95 -11.60
CA VAL A 163 -6.56 -13.05 -10.64
C VAL A 163 -5.34 -12.29 -11.13
N ALA A 164 -5.02 -12.31 -12.42
CA ALA A 164 -3.93 -11.50 -12.96
C ALA A 164 -4.17 -10.00 -12.75
N LEU A 165 -5.39 -9.51 -13.02
CA LEU A 165 -5.81 -8.15 -12.72
C LEU A 165 -5.69 -7.84 -11.22
N ALA A 166 -6.23 -8.72 -10.38
CA ALA A 166 -6.23 -8.55 -8.93
C ALA A 166 -4.82 -8.51 -8.34
N ALA A 167 -3.91 -9.35 -8.84
CA ALA A 167 -2.52 -9.36 -8.42
C ALA A 167 -1.81 -8.05 -8.78
N GLY A 168 -1.98 -7.56 -10.01
CA GLY A 168 -1.43 -6.26 -10.41
C GLY A 168 -1.90 -5.12 -9.50
N LEU A 169 -3.20 -5.08 -9.21
CA LEU A 169 -3.79 -4.08 -8.32
C LEU A 169 -3.20 -4.14 -6.90
N VAL A 170 -3.17 -5.32 -6.26
CA VAL A 170 -2.76 -5.43 -4.85
C VAL A 170 -1.25 -5.25 -4.65
N ILE A 171 -0.43 -5.71 -5.59
CA ILE A 171 1.02 -5.55 -5.50
C ILE A 171 1.37 -4.06 -5.54
N THR A 172 0.81 -3.31 -6.49
CA THR A 172 1.02 -1.86 -6.56
C THR A 172 0.46 -1.14 -5.34
N HIS A 173 -0.77 -1.48 -4.93
CA HIS A 173 -1.40 -0.89 -3.75
C HIS A 173 -0.55 -1.05 -2.49
N SER A 174 0.17 -2.17 -2.37
CA SER A 174 0.98 -2.47 -1.19
C SER A 174 2.43 -1.98 -1.28
N LEU A 175 2.93 -1.67 -2.47
CA LEU A 175 4.34 -1.34 -2.68
C LEU A 175 4.60 0.07 -3.21
N VAL A 176 3.74 0.60 -4.09
CA VAL A 176 4.09 1.78 -4.89
C VAL A 176 3.35 3.04 -4.43
N PRO A 177 4.05 4.06 -3.91
CA PRO A 177 3.44 5.38 -3.71
C PRO A 177 2.91 5.99 -5.02
N PRO A 178 1.93 6.91 -4.97
CA PRO A 178 1.38 7.56 -3.79
C PRO A 178 0.22 6.83 -3.12
N THR A 179 0.09 5.51 -3.26
CA THR A 179 -0.90 4.75 -2.48
C THR A 179 -0.69 4.99 -0.98
N PRO A 180 -1.78 5.12 -0.19
CA PRO A 180 -1.71 5.59 1.19
C PRO A 180 -0.84 4.73 2.12
N GLY A 181 -0.86 3.41 1.94
CA GLY A 181 -0.08 2.47 2.76
C GLY A 181 1.43 2.66 2.62
N PRO A 182 2.00 2.45 1.42
CA PRO A 182 3.41 2.68 1.13
C PRO A 182 3.87 4.10 1.45
N LEU A 183 3.03 5.11 1.15
CA LEU A 183 3.34 6.49 1.49
C LEU A 183 3.43 6.71 3.00
N GLY A 184 2.51 6.08 3.78
CA GLY A 184 2.54 6.09 5.23
C GLY A 184 3.84 5.50 5.78
N VAL A 185 4.28 4.38 5.22
CA VAL A 185 5.55 3.73 5.56
C VAL A 185 6.74 4.65 5.23
N CYS A 186 6.75 5.29 4.04
CA CYS A 186 7.79 6.27 3.69
C CYS A 186 7.87 7.41 4.71
N GLY A 187 6.72 7.96 5.12
CA GLY A 187 6.65 9.03 6.13
C GLY A 187 7.17 8.59 7.51
N ILE A 188 6.83 7.37 7.95
CA ILE A 188 7.27 6.82 9.25
C ILE A 188 8.78 6.56 9.26
N PHE A 189 9.35 6.02 8.17
CA PHE A 189 10.79 5.79 8.03
C PHE A 189 11.58 7.06 7.62
N ASN A 190 10.88 8.15 7.27
CA ASN A 190 11.46 9.40 6.79
C ASN A 190 12.41 9.19 5.60
N ILE A 191 11.96 8.49 4.57
CA ILE A 191 12.73 8.13 3.37
C ILE A 191 12.24 8.88 2.14
N ASP A 192 13.10 9.02 1.12
CA ASP A 192 12.76 9.65 -0.16
C ASP A 192 11.73 8.81 -0.93
N VAL A 193 10.58 9.43 -1.22
CA VAL A 193 9.45 8.78 -1.91
C VAL A 193 9.81 8.43 -3.35
N GLY A 194 10.60 9.25 -4.04
CA GLY A 194 10.98 8.99 -5.43
C GLY A 194 11.91 7.78 -5.57
N ILE A 195 12.92 7.67 -4.72
CA ILE A 195 13.79 6.47 -4.67
C ILE A 195 12.96 5.24 -4.32
N PHE A 196 12.04 5.36 -3.36
CA PHE A 196 11.17 4.26 -2.97
C PHE A 196 10.29 3.80 -4.14
N ILE A 197 9.69 4.73 -4.92
CA ILE A 197 8.91 4.41 -6.12
C ILE A 197 9.75 3.61 -7.12
N LEU A 198 10.97 4.07 -7.42
CA LEU A 198 11.85 3.39 -8.39
C LEU A 198 12.15 1.95 -7.96
N LEU A 199 12.55 1.76 -6.70
CA LEU A 199 12.88 0.44 -6.18
C LEU A 199 11.65 -0.47 -6.15
N THR A 200 10.52 0.01 -5.66
CA THR A 200 9.32 -0.82 -5.50
C THR A 200 8.65 -1.16 -6.83
N ILE A 201 8.75 -0.33 -7.86
CA ILE A 201 8.32 -0.70 -9.23
C ILE A 201 9.16 -1.89 -9.74
N VAL A 202 10.47 -1.86 -9.54
CA VAL A 202 11.36 -2.97 -9.97
C VAL A 202 11.02 -4.26 -9.23
N LEU A 203 10.84 -4.20 -7.91
CA LEU A 203 10.48 -5.36 -7.08
C LEU A 203 9.08 -5.90 -7.37
N ALA A 204 8.14 -5.05 -7.74
CA ALA A 204 6.78 -5.47 -8.07
C ALA A 204 6.70 -6.33 -9.34
N LEU A 205 7.67 -6.21 -10.27
CA LEU A 205 7.64 -6.95 -11.55
C LEU A 205 7.80 -8.47 -11.35
N PRO A 206 8.80 -9.00 -10.64
CA PRO A 206 8.90 -10.45 -10.40
C PRO A 206 7.71 -11.01 -9.63
N MET A 207 7.17 -10.26 -8.66
CA MET A 207 5.96 -10.66 -7.93
C MET A 207 4.76 -10.81 -8.88
N ALA A 208 4.54 -9.81 -9.75
CA ALA A 208 3.45 -9.84 -10.73
C ALA A 208 3.62 -11.00 -11.72
N ILE A 209 4.84 -11.22 -12.25
CA ILE A 209 5.15 -12.32 -13.16
C ILE A 209 4.84 -13.66 -12.50
N ALA A 210 5.24 -13.88 -11.24
CA ALA A 210 4.97 -15.12 -10.52
C ALA A 210 3.46 -15.37 -10.37
N CYS A 211 2.69 -14.33 -10.02
CA CYS A 211 1.24 -14.41 -9.92
C CYS A 211 0.57 -14.70 -11.28
N ILE A 212 1.03 -14.08 -12.37
CA ILE A 212 0.54 -14.33 -13.73
C ILE A 212 0.81 -15.79 -14.14
N ILE A 213 2.01 -16.30 -13.85
CA ILE A 213 2.36 -17.70 -14.14
C ILE A 213 1.43 -18.66 -13.38
N TYR A 214 1.16 -18.38 -12.11
CA TYR A 214 0.24 -19.19 -11.30
C TYR A 214 -1.19 -19.12 -11.86
N ALA A 215 -1.69 -17.92 -12.16
CA ALA A 215 -3.01 -17.70 -12.76
C ALA A 215 -3.17 -18.45 -14.09
N ARG A 216 -2.20 -18.32 -14.99
CA ARG A 216 -2.25 -18.86 -16.34
C ARG A 216 -2.02 -20.38 -16.41
N LYS A 217 -1.02 -20.91 -15.66
CA LYS A 217 -0.63 -22.33 -15.73
C LYS A 217 -1.46 -23.22 -14.84
N TYR A 218 -1.86 -22.74 -13.67
CA TYR A 218 -2.57 -23.54 -12.68
C TYR A 218 -4.06 -23.21 -12.61
N LEU A 219 -4.42 -21.93 -12.31
CA LEU A 219 -5.81 -21.55 -12.09
C LEU A 219 -6.66 -21.67 -13.36
N ALA A 220 -6.13 -21.27 -14.51
CA ALA A 220 -6.83 -21.32 -15.79
C ALA A 220 -7.36 -22.72 -16.15
N LYS A 221 -6.62 -23.76 -15.78
CA LYS A 221 -6.98 -25.15 -16.07
C LYS A 221 -7.83 -25.78 -14.97
N LYS A 222 -7.49 -25.47 -13.70
CA LYS A 222 -8.13 -26.11 -12.54
C LYS A 222 -9.49 -25.52 -12.21
N PHE A 223 -9.66 -24.22 -12.44
CA PHE A 223 -10.89 -23.47 -12.16
C PHE A 223 -11.36 -22.79 -13.44
N TYR A 224 -11.73 -23.59 -14.44
CA TYR A 224 -12.16 -23.06 -15.71
C TYR A 224 -13.61 -22.59 -15.63
N ARG A 225 -13.81 -21.28 -15.67
CA ARG A 225 -15.12 -20.64 -15.60
C ARG A 225 -15.21 -19.54 -16.64
N ILE A 226 -16.37 -19.48 -17.34
CA ILE A 226 -16.68 -18.46 -18.34
C ILE A 226 -18.00 -17.80 -17.96
N PRO A 227 -18.13 -16.46 -18.07
CA PRO A 227 -19.41 -15.78 -17.89
C PRO A 227 -20.37 -16.11 -19.04
N ASP A 228 -21.64 -16.40 -18.72
CA ASP A 228 -22.71 -16.53 -19.72
C ASP A 228 -23.17 -15.16 -20.29
N GLU A 229 -24.19 -15.15 -21.14
CA GLU A 229 -24.72 -13.91 -21.73
C GLU A 229 -25.31 -12.97 -20.68
N GLU A 230 -25.88 -13.52 -19.61
CA GLU A 230 -26.46 -12.78 -18.49
C GLU A 230 -25.41 -12.27 -17.49
N GLY A 231 -24.17 -12.73 -17.60
CA GLY A 231 -23.04 -12.33 -16.74
C GLY A 231 -22.79 -13.25 -15.54
N ASN A 232 -23.57 -14.35 -15.40
CA ASN A 232 -23.33 -15.36 -14.40
C ASN A 232 -22.07 -16.16 -14.74
N ILE A 233 -21.26 -16.48 -13.75
CA ILE A 233 -20.02 -17.20 -13.96
C ILE A 233 -20.29 -18.69 -13.78
N ILE A 234 -20.13 -19.44 -14.87
CA ILE A 234 -20.47 -20.87 -14.94
C ILE A 234 -19.19 -21.69 -15.09
N GLU A 235 -19.08 -22.76 -14.31
CA GLU A 235 -18.05 -23.77 -14.49
C GLU A 235 -18.35 -24.61 -15.74
N GLN A 236 -17.36 -24.74 -16.58
CA GLN A 236 -17.47 -25.46 -17.88
C GLN A 236 -16.25 -26.37 -18.07
N PRO A 237 -16.37 -27.43 -18.91
CA PRO A 237 -15.21 -28.17 -19.39
C PRO A 237 -14.22 -27.24 -20.09
N TYR A 238 -12.92 -27.44 -19.84
CA TYR A 238 -11.88 -26.63 -20.45
C TYR A 238 -11.98 -26.61 -21.97
N GLN A 239 -11.98 -25.41 -22.54
CA GLN A 239 -11.93 -25.16 -23.97
C GLN A 239 -10.63 -24.47 -24.34
N ALA A 240 -10.10 -24.75 -25.52
CA ALA A 240 -8.95 -24.03 -26.04
C ALA A 240 -9.31 -22.56 -26.29
N PRO A 241 -8.42 -21.61 -25.98
CA PRO A 241 -8.68 -20.20 -26.21
C PRO A 241 -8.94 -19.87 -27.68
N ASP A 242 -9.95 -19.03 -27.93
CA ASP A 242 -10.23 -18.44 -29.24
C ASP A 242 -9.73 -16.99 -29.25
N TYR A 243 -8.82 -16.68 -30.17
CA TYR A 243 -8.19 -15.36 -30.23
C TYR A 243 -8.72 -14.47 -31.37
N GLU A 244 -9.66 -14.94 -32.21
CA GLU A 244 -10.09 -14.16 -33.37
C GLU A 244 -11.03 -13.01 -33.00
N SER A 245 -11.84 -13.14 -31.94
CA SER A 245 -12.90 -12.19 -31.57
C SER A 245 -12.54 -11.23 -30.44
N ALA A 246 -11.31 -11.24 -29.92
CA ALA A 246 -10.94 -10.66 -28.60
C ALA A 246 -10.97 -9.11 -28.47
N PHE A 247 -11.07 -8.31 -29.53
CA PHE A 247 -10.70 -6.88 -29.48
C PHE A 247 -11.82 -5.86 -29.76
N HIS A 248 -13.09 -6.25 -29.71
CA HIS A 248 -14.19 -5.31 -29.89
C HIS A 248 -14.76 -4.84 -28.55
N MET A 249 -14.19 -3.76 -28.00
CA MET A 249 -14.73 -3.07 -26.82
C MET A 249 -15.40 -1.76 -27.25
N ASP A 250 -16.61 -1.52 -26.78
CA ASP A 250 -17.22 -0.21 -26.90
C ASP A 250 -16.47 0.83 -26.05
N MET A 251 -15.88 1.80 -26.71
CA MET A 251 -15.11 2.89 -26.11
C MET A 251 -15.85 4.23 -26.21
N THR A 252 -17.15 4.23 -26.48
CA THR A 252 -17.98 5.43 -26.55
C THR A 252 -18.00 6.12 -25.17
N GLY A 253 -17.78 7.42 -25.15
CA GLY A 253 -17.76 8.20 -23.91
C GLY A 253 -16.53 8.01 -23.01
N VAL A 254 -15.57 7.14 -23.40
CA VAL A 254 -14.33 6.90 -22.64
C VAL A 254 -13.26 7.92 -23.04
N PRO A 255 -12.51 8.53 -22.10
CA PRO A 255 -11.49 9.53 -22.41
C PRO A 255 -10.38 8.99 -23.32
N SER A 256 -9.62 9.89 -23.97
CA SER A 256 -8.47 9.49 -24.79
C SER A 256 -7.37 8.83 -23.92
N ALA A 257 -6.48 8.05 -24.56
CA ALA A 257 -5.36 7.43 -23.85
C ALA A 257 -4.49 8.51 -23.15
N PHE A 258 -4.14 9.57 -23.86
CA PHE A 258 -3.35 10.67 -23.30
C PHE A 258 -4.01 11.28 -22.04
N ALA A 259 -5.30 11.60 -22.10
CA ALA A 259 -6.04 12.14 -20.96
C ALA A 259 -6.10 11.15 -19.77
N SER A 260 -6.15 9.84 -20.05
CA SER A 260 -6.20 8.81 -19.01
C SER A 260 -4.85 8.59 -18.33
N PHE A 261 -3.74 8.66 -19.07
CA PHE A 261 -2.40 8.39 -18.50
C PHE A 261 -1.76 9.66 -17.89
N LEU A 262 -2.04 10.84 -18.41
CA LEU A 262 -1.37 12.08 -18.01
C LEU A 262 -1.48 12.38 -16.51
N PRO A 263 -2.69 12.40 -15.88
CA PRO A 263 -2.81 12.74 -14.46
C PRO A 263 -2.09 11.76 -13.55
N LEU A 264 -1.92 10.52 -14.00
CA LEU A 264 -1.22 9.46 -13.27
C LEU A 264 0.30 9.58 -13.39
N LEU A 265 0.80 9.72 -14.62
CA LEU A 265 2.23 9.67 -14.89
C LEU A 265 2.92 10.99 -14.54
N LEU A 266 2.23 12.12 -14.69
CA LEU A 266 2.81 13.44 -14.44
C LEU A 266 3.35 13.60 -13.01
N PRO A 267 2.62 13.28 -11.93
CA PRO A 267 3.16 13.31 -10.57
C PRO A 267 4.41 12.44 -10.40
N ILE A 268 4.40 11.24 -10.94
CA ILE A 268 5.55 10.32 -10.85
C ILE A 268 6.77 10.93 -11.51
N VAL A 269 6.62 11.44 -12.73
CA VAL A 269 7.72 12.10 -13.48
C VAL A 269 8.26 13.30 -12.72
N LEU A 270 7.39 14.15 -12.18
CA LEU A 270 7.80 15.31 -11.39
C LEU A 270 8.56 14.91 -10.12
N ILE A 271 8.08 13.90 -9.37
CA ILE A 271 8.77 13.38 -8.17
C ILE A 271 10.15 12.82 -8.56
N LEU A 272 10.25 12.07 -9.64
CA LEU A 272 11.53 11.53 -10.10
C LEU A 272 12.50 12.64 -10.54
N ILE A 273 12.02 13.67 -11.21
CA ILE A 273 12.85 14.85 -11.56
C ILE A 273 13.39 15.52 -10.30
N ASN A 274 12.53 15.73 -9.28
CA ASN A 274 12.97 16.28 -7.98
C ASN A 274 14.07 15.40 -7.35
N THR A 275 13.84 14.08 -7.27
CA THR A 275 14.79 13.14 -6.68
C THR A 275 16.16 13.20 -7.39
N VAL A 276 16.16 13.16 -8.72
CA VAL A 276 17.40 13.24 -9.51
C VAL A 276 18.08 14.60 -9.35
N ALA A 277 17.33 15.69 -9.46
CA ALA A 277 17.88 17.05 -9.33
C ALA A 277 18.49 17.30 -7.94
N SER A 278 17.83 16.79 -6.88
CA SER A 278 18.32 16.87 -5.49
C SER A 278 19.60 16.04 -5.30
N ALA A 279 19.64 14.81 -5.84
CA ALA A 279 20.82 13.96 -5.78
C ALA A 279 22.04 14.55 -6.50
N LEU A 280 21.80 15.21 -7.63
CA LEU A 280 22.85 15.92 -8.41
C LEU A 280 23.21 17.27 -7.80
N LYS A 281 22.57 17.71 -6.71
CA LYS A 281 22.74 19.03 -6.11
C LYS A 281 22.59 20.17 -7.13
N ALA A 282 21.65 20.00 -8.07
CA ALA A 282 21.40 20.95 -9.13
C ALA A 282 21.02 22.33 -8.56
N SER A 283 21.60 23.41 -9.08
CA SER A 283 21.48 24.77 -8.56
C SER A 283 20.98 25.73 -9.62
N GLY A 284 20.38 26.84 -9.19
CA GLY A 284 19.79 27.87 -10.06
C GLY A 284 18.26 27.83 -10.06
N LEU A 285 17.64 28.93 -10.45
CA LEU A 285 16.17 29.16 -10.36
C LEU A 285 15.39 28.07 -11.10
N PHE A 286 15.84 27.66 -12.28
CA PHE A 286 15.17 26.61 -13.06
C PHE A 286 15.07 25.29 -12.28
N TRP A 287 16.18 24.83 -11.68
CA TRP A 287 16.19 23.61 -10.89
C TRP A 287 15.39 23.73 -9.59
N GLN A 288 15.44 24.89 -8.93
CA GLN A 288 14.62 25.17 -7.75
C GLN A 288 13.11 25.03 -8.06
N ILE A 289 12.67 25.55 -9.22
CA ILE A 289 11.28 25.41 -9.67
C ILE A 289 10.94 23.92 -9.92
N LEU A 290 11.79 23.19 -10.60
CA LEU A 290 11.55 21.74 -10.86
C LEU A 290 11.55 20.91 -9.57
N ILE A 291 12.46 21.20 -8.64
CA ILE A 291 12.50 20.57 -7.32
C ILE A 291 11.21 20.89 -6.54
N PHE A 292 10.74 22.13 -6.57
CA PHE A 292 9.47 22.53 -5.93
C PHE A 292 8.26 21.81 -6.57
N LEU A 293 8.14 21.79 -7.88
CA LEU A 293 7.05 21.12 -8.58
C LEU A 293 7.06 19.62 -8.38
N GLY A 294 8.24 19.03 -8.17
CA GLY A 294 8.42 17.61 -7.89
C GLY A 294 8.33 17.22 -6.40
N GLN A 295 8.08 18.19 -5.48
CA GLN A 295 7.73 17.81 -4.11
C GLN A 295 6.45 16.97 -4.11
N PRO A 296 6.39 15.84 -3.40
CA PRO A 296 5.24 14.91 -3.48
C PRO A 296 3.87 15.59 -3.31
N ILE A 297 3.75 16.52 -2.37
CA ILE A 297 2.52 17.30 -2.15
C ILE A 297 2.13 18.10 -3.41
N VAL A 298 3.09 18.80 -4.02
CA VAL A 298 2.86 19.65 -5.20
C VAL A 298 2.58 18.79 -6.42
N ALA A 299 3.39 17.77 -6.66
CA ALA A 299 3.27 16.88 -7.81
C ALA A 299 1.92 16.16 -7.84
N VAL A 300 1.48 15.56 -6.71
CA VAL A 300 0.17 14.89 -6.63
C VAL A 300 -0.98 15.89 -6.72
N GLY A 301 -0.83 17.09 -6.15
CA GLY A 301 -1.79 18.19 -6.32
C GLY A 301 -1.94 18.60 -7.79
N ILE A 302 -0.84 18.73 -8.55
CA ILE A 302 -0.86 18.98 -10.00
C ILE A 302 -1.58 17.84 -10.73
N GLY A 303 -1.29 16.58 -10.39
CA GLY A 303 -1.97 15.41 -10.97
C GLY A 303 -3.48 15.46 -10.74
N LEU A 304 -3.92 15.81 -9.54
CA LEU A 304 -5.34 15.99 -9.23
C LEU A 304 -5.97 17.11 -10.07
N LEU A 305 -5.33 18.29 -10.17
CA LEU A 305 -5.83 19.38 -11.01
C LEU A 305 -5.94 18.94 -12.48
N VAL A 306 -4.92 18.25 -13.00
CA VAL A 306 -4.97 17.72 -14.37
C VAL A 306 -6.12 16.72 -14.52
N ALA A 307 -6.36 15.83 -13.55
CA ALA A 307 -7.49 14.90 -13.57
C ALA A 307 -8.84 15.66 -13.62
N ILE A 308 -9.03 16.67 -12.77
CA ILE A 308 -10.24 17.49 -12.74
C ILE A 308 -10.50 18.14 -14.12
N PHE A 309 -9.50 18.77 -14.71
CA PHE A 309 -9.66 19.53 -15.96
C PHE A 309 -9.62 18.69 -17.24
N THR A 310 -9.13 17.44 -17.18
CA THR A 310 -9.13 16.53 -18.33
C THR A 310 -10.21 15.48 -18.23
N LEU A 311 -10.20 14.67 -17.18
CA LEU A 311 -11.12 13.56 -16.95
C LEU A 311 -12.47 14.02 -16.38
N GLY A 312 -12.46 15.04 -15.52
CA GLY A 312 -13.66 15.63 -14.91
C GLY A 312 -14.49 16.50 -15.85
N ARG A 313 -13.91 16.96 -16.97
CA ARG A 313 -14.54 17.91 -17.89
C ARG A 313 -15.95 17.52 -18.39
N PRO A 314 -16.27 16.25 -18.67
CA PRO A 314 -17.61 15.84 -19.09
C PRO A 314 -18.67 15.90 -17.99
N PHE A 315 -18.29 16.02 -16.74
CA PHE A 315 -19.17 15.94 -15.58
C PHE A 315 -19.51 17.35 -15.06
N SER A 316 -20.65 17.45 -14.35
CA SER A 316 -21.01 18.68 -13.65
C SER A 316 -20.03 18.93 -12.48
N ARG A 317 -19.91 20.20 -12.08
CA ARG A 317 -19.10 20.58 -10.91
C ARG A 317 -19.54 19.83 -9.66
N ASP A 318 -20.84 19.72 -9.44
CA ASP A 318 -21.41 19.06 -8.25
C ASP A 318 -21.09 17.56 -8.23
N THR A 319 -21.12 16.90 -9.39
CA THR A 319 -20.71 15.50 -9.53
C THR A 319 -19.24 15.32 -9.13
N ILE A 320 -18.34 16.15 -9.66
CA ILE A 320 -16.91 16.07 -9.34
C ILE A 320 -16.65 16.33 -7.85
N LEU A 321 -17.31 17.34 -7.26
CA LEU A 321 -17.17 17.63 -5.83
C LEU A 321 -17.67 16.46 -4.98
N HIS A 322 -18.83 15.89 -5.31
CA HIS A 322 -19.36 14.72 -4.60
C HIS A 322 -18.42 13.51 -4.67
N GLU A 323 -17.87 13.21 -5.83
CA GLU A 323 -16.93 12.09 -5.96
C GLU A 323 -15.62 12.35 -5.18
N MET A 324 -15.11 13.58 -5.18
CA MET A 324 -13.95 13.95 -4.36
C MET A 324 -14.23 13.81 -2.86
N GLU A 325 -15.41 14.21 -2.38
CA GLU A 325 -15.84 14.04 -0.99
C GLU A 325 -15.94 12.56 -0.60
N LYS A 326 -16.49 11.73 -1.47
CA LYS A 326 -16.55 10.26 -1.31
C LYS A 326 -15.14 9.65 -1.17
N GLY A 327 -14.19 10.11 -1.98
CA GLY A 327 -12.77 9.71 -1.86
C GLY A 327 -12.19 10.06 -0.50
N MET A 328 -12.39 11.31 -0.04
CA MET A 328 -11.91 11.76 1.27
C MET A 328 -12.52 10.98 2.43
N ALA A 329 -13.83 10.68 2.38
CA ALA A 329 -14.50 9.86 3.40
C ALA A 329 -13.85 8.47 3.50
N SER A 330 -13.51 7.85 2.37
CA SER A 330 -12.83 6.55 2.34
C SER A 330 -11.42 6.61 2.93
N ALA A 331 -10.70 7.73 2.76
CA ALA A 331 -9.35 7.92 3.30
C ALA A 331 -9.29 8.22 4.80
N GLY A 332 -10.39 8.69 5.40
CA GLY A 332 -10.41 9.12 6.80
C GLY A 332 -9.90 8.03 7.76
N ILE A 333 -10.35 6.79 7.60
CA ILE A 333 -9.90 5.65 8.41
C ILE A 333 -8.41 5.42 8.24
N ILE A 334 -7.89 5.50 7.02
CA ILE A 334 -6.47 5.26 6.72
C ILE A 334 -5.61 6.33 7.39
N MET A 335 -6.01 7.60 7.28
CA MET A 335 -5.30 8.71 7.91
C MET A 335 -5.24 8.54 9.44
N LEU A 336 -6.38 8.21 10.08
CA LEU A 336 -6.42 7.99 11.52
C LEU A 336 -5.54 6.84 11.96
N VAL A 337 -5.57 5.69 11.26
CA VAL A 337 -4.73 4.53 11.58
C VAL A 337 -3.24 4.84 11.39
N THR A 338 -2.88 5.53 10.30
CA THR A 338 -1.49 5.93 10.02
C THR A 338 -0.97 6.91 11.07
N GLY A 339 -1.80 7.90 11.45
CA GLY A 339 -1.47 8.81 12.55
C GLY A 339 -1.34 8.10 13.89
N GLY A 340 -2.24 7.14 14.19
CA GLY A 340 -2.16 6.28 15.37
C GLY A 340 -0.87 5.44 15.42
N GLY A 341 -0.44 4.94 14.26
CA GLY A 341 0.87 4.28 14.11
C GLY A 341 2.03 5.23 14.42
N GLY A 342 1.97 6.46 13.91
CA GLY A 342 2.95 7.51 14.23
C GLY A 342 3.03 7.83 15.73
N ALA A 343 1.89 7.83 16.43
CA ALA A 343 1.84 7.98 17.88
C ALA A 343 2.59 6.85 18.62
N LEU A 344 2.36 5.59 18.20
CA LEU A 344 3.07 4.44 18.77
C LEU A 344 4.57 4.50 18.48
N GLY A 345 4.96 4.80 17.24
CA GLY A 345 6.37 4.96 16.87
C GLY A 345 7.08 6.05 17.66
N ARG A 346 6.40 7.15 17.93
CA ARG A 346 6.93 8.25 18.76
C ARG A 346 7.14 7.84 20.23
N ILE A 347 6.21 7.09 20.83
CA ILE A 347 6.38 6.50 22.18
C ILE A 347 7.63 5.61 22.22
N ILE A 348 7.84 4.75 21.23
CA ILE A 348 9.02 3.86 21.14
C ILE A 348 10.31 4.69 21.03
N THR A 349 10.28 5.78 20.24
CA THR A 349 11.44 6.67 20.06
C THR A 349 11.75 7.44 21.34
N ASP A 350 10.75 8.14 21.91
CA ASP A 350 10.92 9.04 23.04
C ASP A 350 11.26 8.28 24.35
N SER A 351 10.87 7.01 24.45
CA SER A 351 11.23 6.12 25.56
C SER A 351 12.64 5.53 25.47
N GLY A 352 13.33 5.67 24.32
CA GLY A 352 14.61 5.02 24.08
C GLY A 352 14.55 3.49 23.85
N LEU A 353 13.34 2.91 23.79
CA LEU A 353 13.15 1.47 23.61
C LEU A 353 13.73 0.98 22.28
N GLY A 354 13.68 1.80 21.22
CA GLY A 354 14.28 1.47 19.92
C GLY A 354 15.76 1.12 20.05
N GLY A 355 16.54 1.98 20.71
CA GLY A 355 17.97 1.73 20.96
C GLY A 355 18.22 0.52 21.86
N TYR A 356 17.39 0.31 22.91
CA TYR A 356 17.51 -0.85 23.79
C TYR A 356 17.33 -2.18 23.03
N ILE A 357 16.30 -2.28 22.19
CA ILE A 357 16.04 -3.47 21.36
C ILE A 357 17.16 -3.66 20.33
N ALA A 358 17.58 -2.58 19.65
CA ALA A 358 18.64 -2.63 18.65
C ALA A 358 19.95 -3.16 19.24
N ASN A 359 20.35 -2.64 20.41
CA ASN A 359 21.56 -3.10 21.11
C ASN A 359 21.42 -4.57 21.59
N GLY A 360 20.25 -4.97 22.09
CA GLY A 360 19.99 -6.34 22.50
C GLY A 360 20.06 -7.34 21.35
N LEU A 361 19.61 -6.95 20.15
CA LEU A 361 19.63 -7.79 18.94
C LEU A 361 20.99 -7.77 18.23
N ALA A 362 21.78 -6.73 18.37
CA ALA A 362 23.11 -6.61 17.73
C ALA A 362 24.07 -7.74 18.15
N GLY A 363 23.88 -8.36 19.31
CA GLY A 363 24.65 -9.52 19.78
C GLY A 363 24.07 -10.88 19.35
N THR A 364 22.97 -10.91 18.61
CA THR A 364 22.32 -12.15 18.15
C THR A 364 22.63 -12.43 16.67
N ALA A 365 22.48 -13.70 16.28
CA ALA A 365 22.61 -14.09 14.86
C ALA A 365 21.36 -13.80 14.01
N ILE A 366 20.32 -13.17 14.59
CA ILE A 366 19.05 -12.87 13.89
C ILE A 366 19.22 -11.59 13.07
N PRO A 367 19.09 -11.64 11.72
CA PRO A 367 19.15 -10.45 10.89
C PRO A 367 18.00 -9.48 11.24
N LEU A 368 18.35 -8.24 11.59
CA LEU A 368 17.36 -7.21 11.98
C LEU A 368 16.31 -6.92 10.89
N ILE A 369 16.63 -7.17 9.61
CA ILE A 369 15.69 -7.01 8.50
C ILE A 369 14.49 -7.96 8.60
N LEU A 370 14.59 -9.07 9.30
CA LEU A 370 13.45 -9.96 9.51
C LEU A 370 12.39 -9.34 10.42
N LEU A 371 12.75 -8.38 11.27
CA LEU A 371 11.83 -7.77 12.23
C LEU A 371 10.64 -7.08 11.53
N PRO A 372 10.84 -6.09 10.62
CA PRO A 372 9.73 -5.45 9.91
C PRO A 372 8.94 -6.44 9.03
N LEU A 373 9.62 -7.38 8.39
CA LEU A 373 8.98 -8.39 7.56
C LEU A 373 8.05 -9.30 8.38
N VAL A 374 8.53 -9.85 9.48
CA VAL A 374 7.76 -10.77 10.34
C VAL A 374 6.60 -10.03 11.02
N ILE A 375 6.84 -8.84 11.59
CA ILE A 375 5.78 -8.08 12.24
C ILE A 375 4.69 -7.70 11.24
N SER A 376 5.03 -7.22 10.05
CA SER A 376 4.04 -6.88 9.03
C SER A 376 3.26 -8.12 8.57
N THR A 377 3.93 -9.26 8.38
CA THR A 377 3.30 -10.53 8.01
C THR A 377 2.31 -11.01 9.08
N LEU A 378 2.69 -10.97 10.35
CA LEU A 378 1.82 -11.34 11.46
C LEU A 378 0.63 -10.39 11.60
N MET A 379 0.87 -9.08 11.52
CA MET A 379 -0.20 -8.08 11.56
C MET A 379 -1.17 -8.25 10.40
N ARG A 380 -0.69 -8.52 9.20
CA ARG A 380 -1.53 -8.83 8.03
C ARG A 380 -2.41 -10.05 8.28
N PHE A 381 -1.82 -11.14 8.76
CA PHE A 381 -2.56 -12.35 9.06
C PHE A 381 -3.61 -12.15 10.15
N VAL A 382 -3.31 -11.36 11.16
CA VAL A 382 -4.21 -11.12 12.30
C VAL A 382 -5.40 -10.23 11.92
N GLN A 383 -5.15 -9.08 11.29
CA GLN A 383 -6.18 -8.04 11.11
C GLN A 383 -6.73 -7.91 9.69
N GLY A 384 -6.09 -8.48 8.68
CA GLY A 384 -6.58 -8.54 7.31
C GLY A 384 -6.30 -7.30 6.44
N SER A 385 -6.08 -6.12 6.99
CA SER A 385 -5.78 -4.91 6.22
C SER A 385 -4.28 -4.78 5.93
N GLY A 386 -3.89 -4.77 4.64
CA GLY A 386 -2.49 -4.56 4.24
C GLY A 386 -1.95 -3.20 4.67
N THR A 387 -2.71 -2.13 4.45
CA THR A 387 -2.32 -0.77 4.83
C THR A 387 -2.05 -0.65 6.34
N VAL A 388 -2.96 -1.19 7.17
CA VAL A 388 -2.78 -1.15 8.64
C VAL A 388 -1.61 -2.04 9.07
N ALA A 389 -1.42 -3.20 8.45
CA ALA A 389 -0.31 -4.10 8.77
C ALA A 389 1.05 -3.45 8.53
N MET A 390 1.26 -2.89 7.32
CA MET A 390 2.54 -2.26 6.97
C MET A 390 2.83 -1.02 7.80
N THR A 391 1.83 -0.16 8.05
CA THR A 391 2.02 1.07 8.83
C THR A 391 2.24 0.78 10.31
N THR A 392 1.54 -0.20 10.89
CA THR A 392 1.79 -0.66 12.27
C THR A 392 3.19 -1.26 12.41
N ALA A 393 3.58 -2.13 11.48
CA ALA A 393 4.92 -2.72 11.48
C ALA A 393 6.00 -1.64 11.35
N ALA A 394 5.83 -0.68 10.42
CA ALA A 394 6.73 0.45 10.27
C ALA A 394 6.85 1.27 11.57
N SER A 395 5.72 1.55 12.23
CA SER A 395 5.70 2.32 13.49
C SER A 395 6.47 1.64 14.62
N ILE A 396 6.42 0.32 14.69
CA ILE A 396 7.16 -0.46 15.68
C ILE A 396 8.65 -0.55 15.31
N THR A 397 8.96 -0.80 14.04
CA THR A 397 10.30 -1.20 13.62
C THR A 397 11.19 -0.07 13.15
N ALA A 398 10.63 1.02 12.61
CA ALA A 398 11.43 2.15 12.14
C ALA A 398 12.32 2.74 13.26
N PRO A 399 11.82 3.01 14.49
CA PRO A 399 12.68 3.52 15.56
C PRO A 399 13.82 2.56 15.92
N ILE A 400 13.56 1.24 15.83
CA ILE A 400 14.55 0.20 16.14
C ILE A 400 15.64 0.15 15.06
N LEU A 401 15.23 0.11 13.78
CA LEU A 401 16.14 0.03 12.65
C LEU A 401 17.00 1.28 12.51
N ILE A 402 16.39 2.46 12.68
CA ILE A 402 17.11 3.75 12.64
C ILE A 402 18.12 3.84 13.80
N ALA A 403 17.75 3.41 15.01
CA ALA A 403 18.64 3.40 16.14
C ALA A 403 19.80 2.40 16.01
N SER A 404 19.59 1.28 15.32
CA SER A 404 20.62 0.27 15.09
C SER A 404 21.71 0.74 14.12
N GLY A 405 21.32 1.53 13.10
CA GLY A 405 22.21 1.94 12.00
C GLY A 405 22.78 0.81 11.15
N THR A 406 22.29 -0.44 11.33
CA THR A 406 22.82 -1.63 10.64
C THR A 406 21.97 -2.08 9.46
N VAL A 407 20.75 -1.57 9.33
CA VAL A 407 19.81 -1.87 8.24
C VAL A 407 19.34 -0.55 7.64
N SER A 408 19.41 -0.43 6.33
CA SER A 408 18.88 0.73 5.62
C SER A 408 17.39 0.96 5.95
N PRO A 409 16.99 2.17 6.37
CA PRO A 409 15.57 2.52 6.56
C PRO A 409 14.72 2.24 5.31
N MET A 410 15.29 2.43 4.13
CA MET A 410 14.66 2.13 2.84
C MET A 410 14.31 0.64 2.73
N LEU A 411 15.23 -0.23 3.09
CA LEU A 411 15.00 -1.68 3.07
C LEU A 411 13.99 -2.12 4.14
N GLY A 412 14.03 -1.51 5.32
CA GLY A 412 13.04 -1.74 6.38
C GLY A 412 11.62 -1.37 5.94
N ALA A 413 11.48 -0.26 5.23
CA ALA A 413 10.21 0.19 4.65
C ALA A 413 9.69 -0.81 3.59
N ILE A 414 10.56 -1.27 2.68
CA ILE A 414 10.22 -2.29 1.68
C ILE A 414 9.76 -3.59 2.38
N ALA A 415 10.46 -4.02 3.41
CA ALA A 415 10.11 -5.24 4.17
C ALA A 415 8.72 -5.14 4.84
N CYS A 416 8.34 -3.96 5.38
CA CYS A 416 7.00 -3.71 5.90
C CYS A 416 5.94 -3.85 4.81
N CYS A 417 6.18 -3.26 3.64
CA CYS A 417 5.27 -3.32 2.49
C CYS A 417 5.12 -4.76 1.95
N VAL A 418 6.22 -5.50 1.81
CA VAL A 418 6.21 -6.91 1.40
C VAL A 418 5.45 -7.78 2.39
N GLY A 419 5.71 -7.63 3.70
CA GLY A 419 5.01 -8.40 4.74
C GLY A 419 3.49 -8.26 4.67
N SER A 420 3.00 -7.09 4.26
CA SER A 420 1.56 -6.80 4.15
C SER A 420 0.83 -7.55 3.03
N LEU A 421 1.54 -8.20 2.12
CA LEU A 421 0.96 -9.01 1.04
C LEU A 421 0.56 -10.43 1.48
N PHE A 422 1.00 -10.88 2.68
CA PHE A 422 0.83 -12.25 3.12
C PHE A 422 -0.63 -12.68 3.22
N PHE A 423 -0.93 -13.83 2.66
CA PHE A 423 -2.12 -14.66 2.86
C PHE A 423 -3.44 -13.90 3.12
N GLY A 424 -3.91 -13.12 2.12
CA GLY A 424 -5.22 -12.46 2.19
C GLY A 424 -6.33 -13.52 2.28
N TYR A 425 -7.15 -13.51 3.35
CA TYR A 425 -8.20 -14.49 3.59
C TYR A 425 -9.47 -13.82 4.15
N PHE A 426 -10.32 -14.55 4.87
CA PHE A 426 -11.67 -14.11 5.26
C PHE A 426 -11.75 -12.80 6.07
N ASN A 427 -10.67 -12.33 6.64
CA ASN A 427 -10.59 -11.05 7.35
C ASN A 427 -10.24 -9.86 6.46
N ASP A 428 -9.97 -10.09 5.18
CA ASP A 428 -9.58 -9.10 4.19
C ASP A 428 -10.77 -8.76 3.27
N SER A 429 -11.08 -7.46 3.10
CA SER A 429 -12.13 -7.00 2.19
C SER A 429 -11.85 -7.42 0.75
N TYR A 430 -10.59 -7.29 0.32
CA TYR A 430 -10.18 -7.62 -1.05
C TYR A 430 -10.33 -9.10 -1.39
N PHE A 431 -10.13 -9.99 -0.42
CA PHE A 431 -10.44 -11.41 -0.56
C PHE A 431 -11.89 -11.63 -1.01
N TRP A 432 -12.82 -10.95 -0.36
CA TRP A 432 -14.25 -11.08 -0.69
C TRP A 432 -14.58 -10.43 -2.03
N VAL A 433 -14.04 -9.25 -2.30
CA VAL A 433 -14.27 -8.54 -3.57
C VAL A 433 -13.82 -9.40 -4.75
N VAL A 434 -12.60 -9.93 -4.71
CA VAL A 434 -12.06 -10.79 -5.79
C VAL A 434 -12.91 -12.04 -5.96
N ASN A 435 -13.09 -12.82 -4.90
CA ASN A 435 -13.76 -14.12 -5.00
C ASN A 435 -15.23 -14.01 -5.41
N ARG A 436 -16.00 -13.07 -4.82
CA ARG A 436 -17.41 -12.88 -5.16
C ARG A 436 -17.60 -12.38 -6.58
N THR A 437 -16.78 -11.44 -7.01
CA THR A 437 -16.84 -10.90 -8.38
C THR A 437 -16.50 -11.95 -9.43
N LEU A 438 -15.63 -12.91 -9.09
CA LEU A 438 -15.27 -14.05 -9.94
C LEU A 438 -16.20 -15.27 -9.75
N GLY A 439 -17.30 -15.14 -9.02
CA GLY A 439 -18.28 -16.20 -8.84
C GLY A 439 -17.77 -17.40 -8.03
N VAL A 440 -16.80 -17.19 -7.13
CA VAL A 440 -16.22 -18.24 -6.31
C VAL A 440 -16.89 -18.23 -4.94
N SER A 441 -17.65 -19.26 -4.60
CA SER A 441 -18.39 -19.38 -3.34
C SER A 441 -17.79 -20.39 -2.37
N GLU A 442 -17.11 -21.42 -2.85
CA GLU A 442 -16.54 -22.45 -2.00
C GLU A 442 -15.26 -21.97 -1.31
N ALA A 443 -15.21 -22.06 0.03
CA ALA A 443 -14.12 -21.56 0.85
C ALA A 443 -12.74 -22.13 0.46
N LYS A 444 -12.67 -23.43 0.13
CA LYS A 444 -11.41 -24.06 -0.29
C LYS A 444 -10.89 -23.52 -1.63
N GLU A 445 -11.79 -23.19 -2.55
CA GLU A 445 -11.44 -22.59 -3.82
C GLU A 445 -11.01 -21.15 -3.65
N GLN A 446 -11.74 -20.38 -2.83
CA GLN A 446 -11.40 -18.98 -2.50
C GLN A 446 -9.97 -18.87 -1.96
N LEU A 447 -9.59 -19.76 -1.03
CA LEU A 447 -8.23 -19.81 -0.49
C LEU A 447 -7.20 -20.16 -1.58
N LYS A 448 -7.49 -21.14 -2.45
CA LYS A 448 -6.58 -21.51 -3.54
C LYS A 448 -6.44 -20.43 -4.59
N ILE A 449 -7.51 -19.73 -4.90
CA ILE A 449 -7.54 -18.70 -5.94
C ILE A 449 -6.85 -17.43 -5.43
N TRP A 450 -7.23 -16.92 -4.26
CA TRP A 450 -6.73 -15.63 -3.82
C TRP A 450 -5.63 -15.71 -2.76
N SER A 451 -5.82 -16.48 -1.68
CA SER A 451 -4.83 -16.52 -0.59
C SER A 451 -3.50 -17.09 -1.03
N VAL A 452 -3.51 -18.09 -1.92
CA VAL A 452 -2.27 -18.62 -2.52
C VAL A 452 -1.64 -17.58 -3.42
N THR A 453 -2.42 -16.84 -4.23
CA THR A 453 -1.88 -15.79 -5.10
C THR A 453 -1.18 -14.69 -4.31
N SER A 454 -1.81 -14.17 -3.25
CA SER A 454 -1.19 -13.16 -2.39
C SER A 454 0.05 -13.69 -1.66
N THR A 455 0.04 -14.98 -1.27
CA THR A 455 1.21 -15.63 -0.68
C THR A 455 2.36 -15.81 -1.66
N ILE A 456 2.08 -16.05 -2.95
CA ILE A 456 3.11 -16.09 -3.99
C ILE A 456 3.78 -14.73 -4.13
N ALA A 457 3.00 -13.63 -4.21
CA ALA A 457 3.55 -12.29 -4.25
C ALA A 457 4.43 -12.00 -3.02
N TRP A 458 3.94 -12.34 -1.83
CA TRP A 458 4.68 -12.21 -0.58
C TRP A 458 5.99 -13.02 -0.60
N ALA A 459 5.94 -14.30 -1.01
CA ALA A 459 7.12 -15.17 -1.00
C ALA A 459 8.23 -14.67 -1.95
N VAL A 460 7.85 -14.20 -3.14
CA VAL A 460 8.80 -13.57 -4.07
C VAL A 460 9.40 -12.33 -3.43
N GLY A 461 8.58 -11.44 -2.85
CA GLY A 461 9.04 -10.24 -2.18
C GLY A 461 9.95 -10.53 -0.98
N VAL A 462 9.69 -11.58 -0.21
CA VAL A 462 10.59 -12.03 0.87
C VAL A 462 11.98 -12.37 0.32
N VAL A 463 12.02 -13.13 -0.77
CA VAL A 463 13.30 -13.49 -1.42
C VAL A 463 14.01 -12.22 -1.90
N GLU A 464 13.29 -11.28 -2.51
CA GLU A 464 13.87 -10.01 -2.97
C GLU A 464 14.40 -9.16 -1.81
N VAL A 465 13.68 -9.05 -0.70
CA VAL A 465 14.14 -8.34 0.51
C VAL A 465 15.41 -8.99 1.07
N LEU A 466 15.45 -10.32 1.12
CA LEU A 466 16.65 -11.04 1.58
C LEU A 466 17.85 -10.85 0.65
N ILE A 467 17.63 -10.84 -0.66
CA ILE A 467 18.70 -10.54 -1.63
C ILE A 467 19.19 -9.10 -1.47
N LEU A 468 18.27 -8.13 -1.38
CA LEU A 468 18.63 -6.72 -1.20
C LEU A 468 19.36 -6.47 0.11
N SER A 469 19.07 -7.24 1.17
CA SER A 469 19.76 -7.11 2.46
C SER A 469 21.25 -7.43 2.41
N ILE A 470 21.72 -8.09 1.35
CA ILE A 470 23.14 -8.36 1.13
C ILE A 470 23.87 -7.11 0.59
N PHE A 471 23.13 -6.23 -0.10
CA PHE A 471 23.71 -5.07 -0.81
C PHE A 471 23.34 -3.72 -0.17
N MET A 472 22.27 -3.66 0.62
CA MET A 472 21.76 -2.43 1.25
C MET A 472 21.92 -2.51 2.77
N HIS A 473 23.04 -1.99 3.26
CA HIS A 473 23.33 -1.87 4.69
C HIS A 473 22.99 -0.50 5.23
#